data_dc34c3bd352417f598d639a96b7fb0f5
#
_entry.id   dc34c3bd352417f598d639a96b7fb0f5
#
_cell.length_a   1.000
_cell.length_b   1.000
_cell.length_c   1.000
_cell.angle_alpha   90.00
_cell.angle_beta   90.00
_cell.angle_gamma   90.00
#
_symmetry.space_group_name_H-M   'P 1'
#
loop_
_entity.id
_entity.type
_entity.pdbx_description
1 polymer ?
#
loop_
_entity_poly.entity_id
_entity_poly.type
_entity_poly.pdbx_seq_one_letter_code
_entity_poly.pdbx_strand_id
1 'polypeptide(L)'
;LTNLSWVKPGRAVWNFGGEDFHSDYLSMSNIKKYIDWAKQQGWEYFTLDKCWEQNGVSLKEVVDYASSKSVGVFVWVNQNSLPSDESAMASMVQNWKAQGVKGLKVDFWESDDQAMMKKYDLLLKVTAEKQLLLNLHACTKPTGLRRTWPHLLTSEAVLENTVFTTFPDIHNINSAIIRGAIGSTDYVPVDFADKNGCIHQKTTAAHQLALSVVFESGVQHIGDAPENIEYNIAREFLKTVPAAWDDTRCLEAVPDEYVSMVRCKGNEWYFASLTHDARTVSVPLSFLSSGERYNAYIYKDGECPSEIQFEWKGNLTSKDTVSIDLLKHGGAAVLFSTSSQLPKPIFMKYEAEADGNTIPFGVPVKTDTDSLCSGGKYVASIGNGRSITFNDVKVPESGTYAMTVYYMSDAPCTAYVKM
;
A
#
# COMPACT_ATOMS: atom_id res chain seq x y z
N LEU A 1 -28.84 -11.65 -2.08
CA LEU A 1 -28.38 -11.97 -0.72
C LEU A 1 -29.21 -11.18 0.30
N THR A 2 -29.86 -11.85 1.23
CA THR A 2 -30.71 -11.23 2.25
C THR A 2 -29.95 -10.87 3.53
N ASN A 3 -28.82 -11.52 3.79
CA ASN A 3 -27.93 -11.22 4.92
C ASN A 3 -26.52 -10.93 4.43
N LEU A 4 -26.03 -9.71 4.70
CA LEU A 4 -24.69 -9.22 4.32
C LEU A 4 -23.77 -9.02 5.54
N SER A 5 -24.18 -9.45 6.74
CA SER A 5 -23.39 -9.22 7.97
C SER A 5 -22.00 -9.89 7.95
N TRP A 6 -21.83 -10.91 7.12
CA TRP A 6 -20.58 -11.63 6.91
C TRP A 6 -19.65 -10.96 5.87
N VAL A 7 -20.18 -10.04 5.06
CA VAL A 7 -19.39 -9.28 4.10
C VAL A 7 -18.64 -8.19 4.84
N LYS A 8 -17.35 -8.39 5.04
CA LYS A 8 -16.49 -7.50 5.82
C LYS A 8 -15.35 -7.01 4.96
N PRO A 9 -15.35 -5.74 4.52
CA PRO A 9 -14.18 -5.12 3.95
C PRO A 9 -13.03 -5.09 4.96
N GLY A 10 -11.79 -5.10 4.47
CA GLY A 10 -10.63 -5.05 5.34
C GLY A 10 -9.32 -4.85 4.57
N ARG A 11 -8.26 -4.56 5.32
CA ARG A 11 -6.90 -4.43 4.81
C ARG A 11 -6.23 -5.79 4.83
N ALA A 12 -5.41 -6.04 3.86
CA ALA A 12 -4.71 -7.32 3.73
C ALA A 12 -3.21 -7.10 3.56
N VAL A 13 -2.43 -7.88 4.27
CA VAL A 13 -1.04 -8.10 3.92
C VAL A 13 -0.95 -9.31 2.99
N TRP A 14 -0.03 -9.25 2.06
CA TRP A 14 0.14 -10.24 1.02
C TRP A 14 1.59 -10.70 0.95
N ASN A 15 1.84 -12.01 1.00
CA ASN A 15 3.21 -12.55 0.97
C ASN A 15 3.79 -12.68 -0.45
N PHE A 16 3.31 -11.88 -1.38
CA PHE A 16 3.88 -11.82 -2.72
C PHE A 16 5.28 -11.20 -2.70
N GLY A 17 6.27 -11.97 -3.08
CA GLY A 17 7.68 -11.56 -3.03
C GLY A 17 8.20 -10.82 -4.28
N GLY A 18 7.32 -10.32 -5.16
CA GLY A 18 7.74 -9.74 -6.44
C GLY A 18 8.27 -10.80 -7.43
N GLU A 19 9.05 -10.37 -8.43
CA GLU A 19 9.67 -11.28 -9.41
C GLU A 19 10.72 -12.22 -8.79
N ASP A 20 11.33 -11.81 -7.69
CA ASP A 20 12.24 -12.63 -6.89
C ASP A 20 11.44 -13.52 -5.93
N PHE A 21 10.84 -14.58 -6.44
CA PHE A 21 10.30 -15.65 -5.63
C PHE A 21 11.44 -16.29 -4.83
N HIS A 22 11.77 -15.73 -3.69
CA HIS A 22 12.62 -16.42 -2.75
C HIS A 22 11.95 -17.74 -2.39
N SER A 23 12.71 -18.83 -2.45
CA SER A 23 12.23 -20.18 -2.20
C SER A 23 11.55 -20.37 -0.83
N ASP A 24 11.66 -19.40 0.07
CA ASP A 24 11.14 -19.41 1.43
C ASP A 24 9.90 -18.54 1.67
N TYR A 25 9.39 -17.80 0.66
CA TYR A 25 8.20 -16.95 0.86
C TYR A 25 6.95 -17.74 1.29
N LEU A 26 6.87 -19.02 0.93
CA LEU A 26 5.85 -19.98 1.36
C LEU A 26 6.28 -20.81 2.58
N SER A 27 7.42 -20.54 3.20
CA SER A 27 7.76 -21.20 4.47
C SER A 27 6.76 -20.81 5.56
N MET A 28 6.41 -21.75 6.43
CA MET A 28 5.53 -21.46 7.57
C MET A 28 6.07 -20.36 8.48
N SER A 29 7.40 -20.22 8.57
CA SER A 29 8.03 -19.12 9.30
C SER A 29 7.69 -17.76 8.69
N ASN A 30 7.82 -17.64 7.37
CA ASN A 30 7.52 -16.40 6.68
C ASN A 30 6.01 -16.09 6.67
N ILE A 31 5.16 -17.09 6.41
CA ILE A 31 3.70 -16.95 6.50
C ILE A 31 3.28 -16.43 7.89
N LYS A 32 3.81 -17.00 8.98
CA LYS A 32 3.52 -16.57 10.35
C LYS A 32 3.98 -15.12 10.59
N LYS A 33 5.13 -14.71 10.05
CA LYS A 33 5.62 -13.34 10.13
C LYS A 33 4.61 -12.33 9.51
N TYR A 34 4.08 -12.62 8.32
CA TYR A 34 3.08 -11.78 7.68
C TYR A 34 1.75 -11.74 8.46
N ILE A 35 1.31 -12.85 9.00
CA ILE A 35 0.10 -12.92 9.84
C ILE A 35 0.29 -12.12 11.14
N ASP A 36 1.43 -12.26 11.82
CA ASP A 36 1.75 -11.48 13.01
C ASP A 36 1.83 -9.99 12.72
N TRP A 37 2.38 -9.62 11.56
CA TRP A 37 2.39 -8.24 11.06
C TRP A 37 0.98 -7.70 10.85
N ALA A 38 0.11 -8.44 10.16
CA ALA A 38 -1.30 -8.04 10.00
C ALA A 38 -1.95 -7.76 11.36
N LYS A 39 -1.74 -8.64 12.34
CA LYS A 39 -2.23 -8.46 13.71
C LYS A 39 -1.68 -7.19 14.36
N GLN A 40 -0.38 -6.94 14.22
CA GLN A 40 0.30 -5.77 14.79
C GLN A 40 -0.21 -4.45 14.19
N GLN A 41 -0.53 -4.46 12.88
CA GLN A 41 -1.10 -3.30 12.19
C GLN A 41 -2.60 -3.13 12.46
N GLY A 42 -3.27 -4.12 13.06
CA GLY A 42 -4.72 -4.15 13.19
C GLY A 42 -5.44 -4.38 11.87
N TRP A 43 -4.77 -5.05 10.92
CA TRP A 43 -5.35 -5.40 9.63
C TRP A 43 -6.12 -6.71 9.70
N GLU A 44 -7.16 -6.78 8.88
CA GLU A 44 -8.18 -7.80 8.98
C GLU A 44 -7.78 -9.12 8.30
N TYR A 45 -6.90 -9.06 7.28
CA TYR A 45 -6.64 -10.22 6.41
C TYR A 45 -5.15 -10.43 6.13
N PHE A 46 -4.85 -11.68 5.82
CA PHE A 46 -3.64 -12.15 5.17
C PHE A 46 -4.02 -12.90 3.90
N THR A 47 -3.35 -12.64 2.78
CA THR A 47 -3.53 -13.37 1.53
C THR A 47 -2.36 -14.31 1.30
N LEU A 48 -2.65 -15.62 1.29
CA LEU A 48 -1.71 -16.68 0.93
C LEU A 48 -1.61 -16.75 -0.59
N ASP A 49 -0.45 -16.44 -1.13
CA ASP A 49 -0.22 -16.25 -2.56
C ASP A 49 -0.05 -17.56 -3.35
N LYS A 50 0.09 -17.42 -4.66
CA LYS A 50 0.21 -18.51 -5.64
C LYS A 50 1.24 -19.57 -5.24
N CYS A 51 1.09 -20.78 -5.80
CA CYS A 51 1.98 -21.91 -5.58
C CYS A 51 1.95 -22.55 -4.17
N TRP A 52 1.06 -22.12 -3.30
CA TRP A 52 0.98 -22.69 -1.96
C TRP A 52 0.65 -24.20 -1.96
N GLU A 53 -0.24 -24.64 -2.87
CA GLU A 53 -0.60 -26.05 -3.00
C GLU A 53 0.59 -26.90 -3.50
N GLN A 54 1.29 -26.41 -4.54
CA GLN A 54 2.43 -27.11 -5.14
C GLN A 54 3.63 -27.21 -4.19
N ASN A 55 3.76 -26.26 -3.25
CA ASN A 55 4.83 -26.25 -2.26
C ASN A 55 4.44 -26.96 -0.95
N GLY A 56 3.32 -27.67 -0.93
CA GLY A 56 2.91 -28.49 0.21
C GLY A 56 2.56 -27.69 1.46
N VAL A 57 2.16 -26.43 1.32
CA VAL A 57 1.72 -25.60 2.45
C VAL A 57 0.41 -26.16 3.01
N SER A 58 0.37 -26.41 4.30
CA SER A 58 -0.86 -26.85 4.99
C SER A 58 -1.80 -25.66 5.18
N LEU A 59 -2.81 -25.54 4.33
CA LEU A 59 -3.83 -24.49 4.45
C LEU A 59 -4.49 -24.49 5.84
N LYS A 60 -4.77 -25.66 6.37
CA LYS A 60 -5.35 -25.80 7.72
C LYS A 60 -4.45 -25.19 8.80
N GLU A 61 -3.14 -25.44 8.75
CA GLU A 61 -2.19 -24.85 9.70
C GLU A 61 -2.13 -23.33 9.58
N VAL A 62 -2.11 -22.79 8.34
CA VAL A 62 -2.13 -21.34 8.08
C VAL A 62 -3.38 -20.72 8.66
N VAL A 63 -4.56 -21.29 8.36
CA VAL A 63 -5.85 -20.75 8.82
C VAL A 63 -5.99 -20.83 10.35
N ASP A 64 -5.56 -21.92 10.97
CA ASP A 64 -5.59 -22.06 12.43
C ASP A 64 -4.70 -21.03 13.11
N TYR A 65 -3.49 -20.83 12.59
CA TYR A 65 -2.57 -19.80 13.10
C TYR A 65 -3.16 -18.40 12.95
N ALA A 66 -3.63 -18.05 11.76
CA ALA A 66 -4.24 -16.72 11.49
C ALA A 66 -5.47 -16.48 12.38
N SER A 67 -6.31 -17.50 12.55
CA SER A 67 -7.50 -17.42 13.43
C SER A 67 -7.11 -17.17 14.89
N SER A 68 -6.01 -17.79 15.38
CA SER A 68 -5.49 -17.52 16.72
C SER A 68 -5.05 -16.08 16.94
N LYS A 69 -4.74 -15.35 15.86
CA LYS A 69 -4.38 -13.93 15.85
C LYS A 69 -5.57 -13.02 15.51
N SER A 70 -6.75 -13.58 15.25
CA SER A 70 -7.95 -12.86 14.76
C SER A 70 -7.75 -12.26 13.36
N VAL A 71 -6.91 -12.86 12.53
CA VAL A 71 -6.66 -12.50 11.13
C VAL A 71 -7.38 -13.50 10.23
N GLY A 72 -8.14 -13.01 9.25
CA GLY A 72 -8.79 -13.84 8.23
C GLY A 72 -7.82 -14.20 7.10
N VAL A 73 -8.03 -15.35 6.47
CA VAL A 73 -7.18 -15.80 5.35
C VAL A 73 -7.93 -15.73 4.04
N PHE A 74 -7.35 -15.05 3.06
CA PHE A 74 -7.64 -15.22 1.65
C PHE A 74 -6.65 -16.20 1.04
N VAL A 75 -7.11 -17.01 0.09
CA VAL A 75 -6.23 -17.90 -0.68
C VAL A 75 -6.24 -17.50 -2.15
N TRP A 76 -5.07 -17.50 -2.75
CA TRP A 76 -4.91 -17.32 -4.17
C TRP A 76 -5.31 -18.60 -4.91
N VAL A 77 -6.05 -18.45 -5.99
CA VAL A 77 -6.57 -19.54 -6.83
C VAL A 77 -6.41 -19.17 -8.29
N ASN A 78 -5.81 -20.05 -9.10
CA ASN A 78 -5.84 -19.91 -10.55
C ASN A 78 -7.23 -20.27 -11.07
N GLN A 79 -7.85 -19.41 -11.89
CA GLN A 79 -9.18 -19.70 -12.43
C GLN A 79 -9.23 -21.00 -13.25
N ASN A 80 -8.11 -21.44 -13.82
CA ASN A 80 -8.03 -22.71 -14.57
C ASN A 80 -8.26 -23.93 -13.67
N SER A 81 -7.99 -23.84 -12.38
CA SER A 81 -8.28 -24.91 -11.42
C SER A 81 -9.75 -25.00 -10.99
N LEU A 82 -10.54 -23.97 -11.29
CA LEU A 82 -11.96 -23.94 -10.91
C LEU A 82 -12.80 -24.80 -11.86
N PRO A 83 -13.66 -25.69 -11.33
CA PRO A 83 -14.59 -26.46 -12.15
C PRO A 83 -15.60 -25.57 -12.88
N SER A 84 -16.10 -26.04 -14.06
CA SER A 84 -17.21 -25.43 -14.75
C SER A 84 -18.57 -26.05 -14.37
N ASP A 85 -18.57 -27.18 -13.66
CA ASP A 85 -19.75 -27.82 -13.10
C ASP A 85 -20.12 -27.24 -11.74
N GLU A 86 -21.40 -26.94 -11.51
CA GLU A 86 -21.87 -26.28 -10.29
C GLU A 86 -21.64 -27.14 -9.05
N SER A 87 -21.89 -28.45 -9.12
CA SER A 87 -21.72 -29.35 -7.95
C SER A 87 -20.26 -29.47 -7.57
N ALA A 88 -19.38 -29.59 -8.55
CA ALA A 88 -17.93 -29.66 -8.32
C ALA A 88 -17.40 -28.31 -7.75
N MET A 89 -17.83 -27.17 -8.31
CA MET A 89 -17.51 -25.85 -7.80
C MET A 89 -17.97 -25.69 -6.33
N ALA A 90 -19.22 -26.05 -6.05
CA ALA A 90 -19.78 -25.97 -4.71
C ALA A 90 -19.02 -26.83 -3.71
N SER A 91 -18.60 -28.03 -4.11
CA SER A 91 -17.80 -28.93 -3.27
C SER A 91 -16.42 -28.35 -2.97
N MET A 92 -15.75 -27.78 -3.97
CA MET A 92 -14.43 -27.15 -3.84
C MET A 92 -14.50 -25.92 -2.90
N VAL A 93 -15.45 -25.02 -3.13
CA VAL A 93 -15.66 -23.84 -2.31
C VAL A 93 -16.04 -24.23 -0.87
N GLN A 94 -16.88 -25.27 -0.71
CA GLN A 94 -17.24 -25.81 0.62
C GLN A 94 -16.02 -26.36 1.37
N ASN A 95 -15.09 -27.00 0.69
CA ASN A 95 -13.86 -27.49 1.30
C ASN A 95 -13.00 -26.34 1.85
N TRP A 96 -12.79 -25.27 1.10
CA TRP A 96 -12.09 -24.09 1.61
C TRP A 96 -12.82 -23.44 2.79
N LYS A 97 -14.14 -23.31 2.70
CA LYS A 97 -14.97 -22.79 3.79
C LYS A 97 -14.82 -23.61 5.07
N ALA A 98 -14.86 -24.95 4.93
CA ALA A 98 -14.73 -25.88 6.06
C ALA A 98 -13.36 -25.78 6.75
N GLN A 99 -12.32 -25.43 6.02
CA GLN A 99 -10.99 -25.16 6.57
C GLN A 99 -10.90 -23.78 7.25
N GLY A 100 -11.90 -22.91 7.12
CA GLY A 100 -11.97 -21.61 7.77
C GLY A 100 -11.51 -20.42 6.91
N VAL A 101 -11.26 -20.64 5.62
CA VAL A 101 -10.93 -19.57 4.64
C VAL A 101 -12.03 -18.50 4.64
N LYS A 102 -11.67 -17.23 4.54
CA LYS A 102 -12.58 -16.09 4.53
C LYS A 102 -12.88 -15.58 3.13
N GLY A 103 -11.93 -15.71 2.21
CA GLY A 103 -12.10 -15.26 0.84
C GLY A 103 -11.14 -15.89 -0.14
N LEU A 104 -11.38 -15.66 -1.41
CA LEU A 104 -10.56 -16.13 -2.52
C LEU A 104 -10.05 -14.93 -3.33
N LYS A 105 -8.77 -14.95 -3.67
CA LYS A 105 -8.16 -14.13 -4.71
C LYS A 105 -8.05 -15.01 -5.95
N VAL A 106 -8.97 -14.82 -6.92
CA VAL A 106 -9.04 -15.65 -8.11
C VAL A 106 -8.43 -14.92 -9.29
N ASP A 107 -7.43 -15.51 -9.91
CA ASP A 107 -6.53 -14.87 -10.84
C ASP A 107 -6.48 -15.56 -12.21
N PHE A 108 -5.92 -14.84 -13.22
CA PHE A 108 -5.65 -15.31 -14.58
C PHE A 108 -6.92 -15.71 -15.39
N TRP A 109 -7.90 -14.80 -15.41
CA TRP A 109 -9.13 -15.03 -16.19
C TRP A 109 -8.94 -14.92 -17.71
N GLU A 110 -8.05 -14.09 -18.17
CA GLU A 110 -7.51 -13.98 -19.54
C GLU A 110 -8.52 -13.97 -20.70
N SER A 111 -9.83 -14.02 -20.43
CA SER A 111 -10.90 -14.01 -21.43
C SER A 111 -12.16 -13.37 -20.89
N ASP A 112 -12.92 -12.75 -21.78
CA ASP A 112 -14.27 -12.23 -21.55
C ASP A 112 -15.32 -12.86 -22.49
N ASP A 113 -15.00 -14.02 -23.06
CA ASP A 113 -15.95 -14.78 -23.86
C ASP A 113 -17.13 -15.28 -23.01
N GLN A 114 -18.19 -15.73 -23.71
CA GLN A 114 -19.41 -16.16 -23.03
C GLN A 114 -19.20 -17.34 -22.07
N ALA A 115 -18.28 -18.25 -22.35
CA ALA A 115 -18.04 -19.42 -21.51
C ALA A 115 -17.35 -18.97 -20.23
N MET A 116 -16.37 -18.04 -20.33
CA MET A 116 -15.68 -17.45 -19.16
C MET A 116 -16.65 -16.62 -18.33
N MET A 117 -17.49 -15.78 -18.93
CA MET A 117 -18.48 -15.00 -18.20
C MET A 117 -19.49 -15.86 -17.44
N LYS A 118 -19.90 -17.03 -17.99
CA LYS A 118 -20.71 -18.01 -17.23
C LYS A 118 -19.95 -18.57 -16.03
N LYS A 119 -18.63 -18.74 -16.14
CA LYS A 119 -17.80 -19.21 -15.03
C LYS A 119 -17.68 -18.16 -13.92
N TYR A 120 -17.60 -16.87 -14.28
CA TYR A 120 -17.73 -15.76 -13.32
C TYR A 120 -19.05 -15.84 -12.54
N ASP A 121 -20.16 -15.94 -13.26
CA ASP A 121 -21.49 -16.00 -12.64
C ASP A 121 -21.62 -17.22 -11.71
N LEU A 122 -21.10 -18.37 -12.12
CA LEU A 122 -21.10 -19.58 -11.30
C LEU A 122 -20.28 -19.39 -10.01
N LEU A 123 -19.05 -18.85 -10.14
CA LEU A 123 -18.20 -18.57 -8.97
C LEU A 123 -18.89 -17.60 -8.02
N LEU A 124 -19.42 -16.49 -8.54
CA LEU A 124 -20.12 -15.48 -7.74
C LEU A 124 -21.32 -16.07 -7.00
N LYS A 125 -22.13 -16.89 -7.67
CA LYS A 125 -23.26 -17.58 -7.04
C LYS A 125 -22.81 -18.50 -5.92
N VAL A 126 -21.90 -19.42 -6.21
CA VAL A 126 -21.46 -20.45 -5.25
C VAL A 126 -20.75 -19.85 -4.05
N THR A 127 -19.87 -18.87 -4.26
CA THR A 127 -19.16 -18.19 -3.15
C THR A 127 -20.12 -17.37 -2.29
N ALA A 128 -21.17 -16.77 -2.86
CA ALA A 128 -22.24 -16.12 -2.12
C ALA A 128 -23.02 -17.08 -1.21
N GLU A 129 -23.39 -18.25 -1.75
CA GLU A 129 -24.10 -19.30 -1.01
C GLU A 129 -23.25 -19.86 0.15
N LYS A 130 -21.95 -19.99 -0.05
CA LYS A 130 -21.00 -20.48 0.95
C LYS A 130 -20.41 -19.39 1.84
N GLN A 131 -20.76 -18.12 1.61
CA GLN A 131 -20.26 -16.97 2.37
C GLN A 131 -18.74 -16.85 2.35
N LEU A 132 -18.14 -16.89 1.16
CA LEU A 132 -16.74 -16.54 0.91
C LEU A 132 -16.65 -15.21 0.18
N LEU A 133 -15.74 -14.35 0.62
CA LEU A 133 -15.43 -13.07 -0.02
C LEU A 133 -14.63 -13.31 -1.31
N LEU A 134 -14.71 -12.38 -2.25
CA LEU A 134 -13.99 -12.46 -3.52
C LEU A 134 -13.18 -11.21 -3.80
N ASN A 135 -12.02 -11.46 -4.37
CA ASN A 135 -11.15 -10.55 -5.09
C ASN A 135 -10.80 -11.19 -6.44
N LEU A 136 -10.97 -10.48 -7.53
CA LEU A 136 -10.70 -10.98 -8.89
C LEU A 136 -9.48 -10.25 -9.47
N HIS A 137 -8.47 -11.00 -9.91
CA HIS A 137 -7.25 -10.50 -10.55
C HIS A 137 -7.14 -10.98 -11.99
N ALA A 138 -6.31 -10.29 -12.82
CA ALA A 138 -6.21 -10.50 -14.27
C ALA A 138 -7.59 -10.74 -14.90
N CYS A 139 -8.56 -9.91 -14.54
CA CYS A 139 -9.99 -10.09 -14.78
C CYS A 139 -10.54 -9.02 -15.71
N THR A 140 -11.78 -9.22 -16.19
CA THR A 140 -12.48 -8.22 -17.00
C THR A 140 -12.80 -6.98 -16.17
N LYS A 141 -12.95 -5.83 -16.85
CA LYS A 141 -13.37 -4.57 -16.20
C LYS A 141 -14.69 -4.75 -15.44
N PRO A 142 -14.88 -4.06 -14.31
CA PRO A 142 -16.12 -4.11 -13.57
C PRO A 142 -17.32 -3.64 -14.41
N THR A 143 -18.42 -4.40 -14.32
CA THR A 143 -19.68 -4.13 -15.03
C THR A 143 -20.86 -3.99 -14.06
N GLY A 144 -20.60 -3.60 -12.82
CA GLY A 144 -21.61 -3.45 -11.80
C GLY A 144 -21.93 -4.74 -11.03
N LEU A 145 -21.16 -5.81 -11.21
CA LEU A 145 -21.35 -7.12 -10.54
C LEU A 145 -21.43 -6.99 -9.02
N ARG A 146 -20.70 -6.06 -8.40
CA ARG A 146 -20.73 -5.80 -6.95
C ARG A 146 -22.12 -5.38 -6.43
N ARG A 147 -22.96 -4.79 -7.26
CA ARG A 147 -24.35 -4.44 -6.88
C ARG A 147 -25.23 -5.67 -6.71
N THR A 148 -25.00 -6.68 -7.54
CA THR A 148 -25.68 -7.99 -7.44
C THR A 148 -25.02 -8.88 -6.40
N TRP A 149 -23.70 -8.85 -6.36
CA TRP A 149 -22.85 -9.70 -5.55
C TRP A 149 -21.94 -8.89 -4.61
N PRO A 150 -22.47 -8.34 -3.49
CA PRO A 150 -21.70 -7.47 -2.60
C PRO A 150 -20.46 -8.10 -1.95
N HIS A 151 -20.36 -9.44 -1.95
CA HIS A 151 -19.20 -10.18 -1.46
C HIS A 151 -18.01 -10.18 -2.45
N LEU A 152 -18.23 -9.77 -3.70
CA LEU A 152 -17.17 -9.37 -4.60
C LEU A 152 -16.64 -8.01 -4.11
N LEU A 153 -15.65 -8.04 -3.23
CA LEU A 153 -15.16 -6.84 -2.56
C LEU A 153 -14.35 -5.93 -3.49
N THR A 154 -13.61 -6.53 -4.42
CA THR A 154 -12.74 -5.79 -5.32
C THR A 154 -12.39 -6.58 -6.57
N SER A 155 -11.90 -5.89 -7.57
CA SER A 155 -11.35 -6.48 -8.81
C SER A 155 -10.15 -5.67 -9.24
N GLU A 156 -9.12 -6.30 -9.79
CA GLU A 156 -7.96 -5.60 -10.34
C GLU A 156 -8.35 -4.85 -11.63
N ALA A 157 -8.45 -5.55 -12.74
CA ALA A 157 -8.79 -5.02 -14.08
C ALA A 157 -8.07 -3.71 -14.43
N VAL A 158 -6.79 -3.65 -14.13
CA VAL A 158 -5.88 -2.53 -14.34
C VAL A 158 -4.44 -3.09 -14.30
N LEU A 159 -3.47 -2.40 -14.86
CA LEU A 159 -2.08 -2.67 -14.55
C LEU A 159 -1.83 -2.14 -13.13
N GLU A 160 -1.76 -3.06 -12.18
CA GLU A 160 -1.63 -2.71 -10.77
C GLU A 160 -0.17 -2.35 -10.41
N ASN A 161 0.06 -1.92 -9.18
CA ASN A 161 1.33 -1.29 -8.76
C ASN A 161 2.57 -2.21 -8.88
N THR A 162 2.41 -3.53 -8.90
CA THR A 162 3.52 -4.47 -9.07
C THR A 162 3.84 -4.78 -10.53
N VAL A 163 3.04 -4.30 -11.49
CA VAL A 163 3.22 -4.52 -12.93
C VAL A 163 4.01 -3.38 -13.56
N PHE A 164 4.97 -3.73 -14.40
CA PHE A 164 5.84 -2.76 -15.06
C PHE A 164 5.08 -1.84 -16.03
N THR A 165 5.24 -0.51 -15.89
CA THR A 165 4.79 0.51 -16.85
C THR A 165 5.84 1.59 -17.07
N THR A 166 5.86 2.20 -18.26
CA THR A 166 6.85 3.23 -18.63
C THR A 166 6.61 4.56 -17.88
N PHE A 167 5.34 4.88 -17.61
CA PHE A 167 4.91 6.14 -16.97
C PHE A 167 3.94 5.84 -15.82
N PRO A 168 4.45 5.35 -14.68
CA PRO A 168 3.60 4.87 -13.59
C PRO A 168 2.75 5.98 -12.96
N ASP A 169 3.27 7.19 -12.85
CA ASP A 169 2.56 8.36 -12.31
C ASP A 169 1.36 8.76 -13.17
N ILE A 170 1.54 8.88 -14.50
CA ILE A 170 0.46 9.16 -15.46
C ILE A 170 -0.56 8.03 -15.43
N HIS A 171 -0.08 6.77 -15.41
CA HIS A 171 -0.95 5.60 -15.30
C HIS A 171 -1.78 5.64 -14.02
N ASN A 172 -1.18 5.97 -12.87
CA ASN A 172 -1.86 6.08 -11.60
C ASN A 172 -2.95 7.16 -11.62
N ILE A 173 -2.62 8.34 -12.15
CA ILE A 173 -3.55 9.47 -12.28
C ILE A 173 -4.74 9.07 -13.17
N ASN A 174 -4.47 8.55 -14.36
CA ASN A 174 -5.52 8.17 -15.30
C ASN A 174 -6.37 7.00 -14.79
N SER A 175 -5.75 6.01 -14.16
CA SER A 175 -6.45 4.88 -13.56
C SER A 175 -7.35 5.33 -12.41
N ALA A 176 -6.92 6.27 -11.58
CA ALA A 176 -7.77 6.85 -10.54
C ALA A 176 -9.03 7.52 -11.11
N ILE A 177 -8.88 8.27 -12.21
CA ILE A 177 -9.98 9.00 -12.87
C ILE A 177 -10.91 8.04 -13.62
N ILE A 178 -10.36 7.10 -14.40
CA ILE A 178 -11.11 6.26 -15.34
C ILE A 178 -11.51 4.95 -14.67
N ARG A 179 -10.53 4.15 -14.23
CA ARG A 179 -10.77 2.83 -13.64
C ARG A 179 -11.46 2.92 -12.28
N GLY A 180 -11.03 3.87 -11.44
CA GLY A 180 -11.61 4.12 -10.13
C GLY A 180 -13.08 4.56 -10.18
N ALA A 181 -13.51 5.23 -11.25
CA ALA A 181 -14.89 5.67 -11.43
C ALA A 181 -15.89 4.53 -11.65
N ILE A 182 -15.44 3.35 -12.15
CA ILE A 182 -16.33 2.22 -12.46
C ILE A 182 -16.39 1.18 -11.35
N GLY A 183 -15.64 1.35 -10.27
CA GLY A 183 -15.73 0.48 -9.08
C GLY A 183 -14.41 0.26 -8.36
N SER A 184 -14.50 -0.52 -7.30
CA SER A 184 -13.38 -0.92 -6.45
C SER A 184 -12.23 -1.50 -7.26
N THR A 185 -11.01 -1.10 -6.89
CA THR A 185 -9.79 -1.43 -7.64
C THR A 185 -8.77 -2.02 -6.68
N ASP A 186 -8.44 -3.30 -6.84
CA ASP A 186 -7.28 -3.87 -6.14
C ASP A 186 -6.01 -3.44 -6.87
N TYR A 187 -5.51 -2.27 -6.50
CA TYR A 187 -4.35 -1.64 -7.11
C TYR A 187 -3.03 -2.05 -6.45
N VAL A 188 -3.12 -2.76 -5.32
CA VAL A 188 -1.96 -3.17 -4.51
C VAL A 188 -1.03 -1.99 -4.19
N PRO A 189 -1.57 -0.90 -3.59
CA PRO A 189 -0.81 0.31 -3.32
C PRO A 189 0.29 0.07 -2.29
N VAL A 190 1.21 1.03 -2.22
CA VAL A 190 2.34 1.10 -1.29
C VAL A 190 3.43 0.09 -1.63
N ASP A 191 4.47 0.58 -2.26
CA ASP A 191 5.75 -0.09 -2.40
C ASP A 191 6.84 0.96 -2.21
N PHE A 192 7.52 0.92 -1.06
CA PHE A 192 8.61 1.84 -0.71
C PHE A 192 9.98 1.26 -1.07
N ALA A 193 10.05 -0.06 -1.28
CA ALA A 193 11.29 -0.72 -1.63
C ALA A 193 11.49 -0.70 -3.13
N ASP A 194 12.61 -0.14 -3.56
CA ASP A 194 13.09 -0.32 -4.91
C ASP A 194 13.65 -1.72 -5.06
N LYS A 195 12.83 -2.64 -5.55
CA LYS A 195 13.26 -3.99 -5.86
C LYS A 195 13.77 -4.05 -7.29
N ASN A 196 15.10 -4.06 -7.46
CA ASN A 196 15.79 -4.35 -8.72
C ASN A 196 15.58 -3.34 -9.87
N GLY A 197 15.55 -2.05 -9.59
CA GLY A 197 15.40 -1.04 -10.63
C GLY A 197 14.01 -1.02 -11.27
N CYS A 198 13.02 -1.56 -10.55
CA CYS A 198 11.63 -1.52 -10.95
C CYS A 198 11.01 -0.13 -10.80
N ILE A 199 9.88 0.04 -11.36
CA ILE A 199 9.03 1.20 -11.63
C ILE A 199 8.92 2.21 -10.47
N HIS A 200 9.05 1.75 -9.25
CA HIS A 200 8.85 2.54 -8.03
C HIS A 200 9.82 3.72 -7.92
N GLN A 201 11.00 3.64 -8.55
CA GLN A 201 11.92 4.77 -8.65
C GLN A 201 11.37 5.96 -9.46
N LYS A 202 10.27 5.77 -10.20
CA LYS A 202 9.66 6.81 -11.04
C LYS A 202 8.54 7.57 -10.36
N THR A 203 8.17 7.17 -9.16
CA THR A 203 7.23 7.91 -8.30
C THR A 203 7.85 8.10 -6.91
N THR A 204 7.39 9.12 -6.19
CA THR A 204 7.92 9.35 -4.85
C THR A 204 7.31 8.36 -3.83
N ALA A 205 7.96 8.20 -2.68
CA ALA A 205 7.42 7.41 -1.57
C ALA A 205 6.08 7.98 -1.06
N ALA A 206 5.92 9.31 -1.06
CA ALA A 206 4.65 9.93 -0.69
C ALA A 206 3.55 9.71 -1.74
N HIS A 207 3.90 9.62 -3.02
CA HIS A 207 2.98 9.17 -4.07
C HIS A 207 2.50 7.73 -3.80
N GLN A 208 3.42 6.81 -3.49
CA GLN A 208 3.07 5.43 -3.15
C GLN A 208 2.13 5.36 -1.94
N LEU A 209 2.37 6.16 -0.92
CA LEU A 209 1.47 6.26 0.22
C LEU A 209 0.08 6.78 -0.17
N ALA A 210 0.03 7.82 -1.02
CA ALA A 210 -1.22 8.44 -1.47
C ALA A 210 -2.11 7.45 -2.24
N LEU A 211 -1.53 6.48 -2.95
CA LEU A 211 -2.29 5.43 -3.65
C LEU A 211 -3.23 4.66 -2.73
N SER A 212 -2.89 4.50 -1.44
CA SER A 212 -3.73 3.81 -0.45
C SER A 212 -5.06 4.50 -0.17
N VAL A 213 -5.16 5.79 -0.48
CA VAL A 213 -6.40 6.58 -0.40
C VAL A 213 -7.02 6.77 -1.78
N VAL A 214 -6.20 6.97 -2.81
CA VAL A 214 -6.67 7.20 -4.19
C VAL A 214 -7.46 6.00 -4.71
N PHE A 215 -6.96 4.78 -4.50
CA PHE A 215 -7.66 3.57 -4.92
C PHE A 215 -8.49 2.97 -3.78
N GLU A 216 -9.81 2.93 -3.98
CA GLU A 216 -10.72 2.24 -3.08
C GLU A 216 -10.71 0.74 -3.40
N SER A 217 -10.55 -0.08 -2.38
CA SER A 217 -10.62 -1.52 -2.48
C SER A 217 -11.26 -2.12 -1.24
N GLY A 218 -12.30 -2.91 -1.43
CA GLY A 218 -12.97 -3.59 -0.30
C GLY A 218 -12.09 -4.66 0.35
N VAL A 219 -11.06 -5.15 -0.34
CA VAL A 219 -9.87 -5.81 0.23
C VAL A 219 -8.67 -5.01 -0.22
N GLN A 220 -8.16 -4.16 0.67
CA GLN A 220 -7.02 -3.31 0.38
C GLN A 220 -5.73 -4.09 0.62
N HIS A 221 -5.17 -4.67 -0.43
CA HIS A 221 -3.83 -5.25 -0.36
C HIS A 221 -2.79 -4.15 -0.27
N ILE A 222 -1.83 -4.31 0.64
CA ILE A 222 -0.65 -3.46 0.72
C ILE A 222 0.51 -4.22 0.09
N GLY A 223 1.15 -3.60 -0.91
CA GLY A 223 2.10 -4.27 -1.79
C GLY A 223 3.46 -4.54 -1.17
N ASP A 224 3.86 -3.77 -0.16
CA ASP A 224 5.19 -3.86 0.39
C ASP A 224 5.34 -4.90 1.51
N ALA A 225 6.57 -5.37 1.69
CA ALA A 225 6.90 -6.31 2.75
C ALA A 225 6.86 -5.64 4.14
N PRO A 226 6.53 -6.39 5.20
CA PRO A 226 6.50 -5.87 6.57
C PRO A 226 7.74 -5.09 6.98
N GLU A 227 8.94 -5.56 6.62
CA GLU A 227 10.21 -4.95 6.98
C GLU A 227 10.43 -3.56 6.38
N ASN A 228 9.83 -3.27 5.22
CA ASN A 228 9.94 -1.97 4.55
C ASN A 228 8.97 -0.94 5.14
N ILE A 229 7.89 -1.41 5.77
CA ILE A 229 6.87 -0.54 6.39
C ILE A 229 7.12 -0.37 7.88
N GLU A 230 7.68 -1.38 8.57
CA GLU A 230 7.78 -1.41 10.04
C GLU A 230 8.43 -0.15 10.63
N TYR A 231 9.45 0.34 9.97
CA TYR A 231 10.21 1.51 10.42
C TYR A 231 9.99 2.74 9.55
N ASN A 232 9.04 2.66 8.60
CA ASN A 232 8.69 3.79 7.75
C ASN A 232 7.77 4.76 8.51
N ILE A 233 7.99 6.06 8.31
CA ILE A 233 7.17 7.13 8.91
C ILE A 233 5.67 6.97 8.55
N ALA A 234 5.36 6.41 7.38
CA ALA A 234 4.00 6.16 6.88
C ALA A 234 3.25 5.05 7.64
N ARG A 235 3.93 4.23 8.45
CA ARG A 235 3.33 3.11 9.17
C ARG A 235 2.09 3.51 9.96
N GLU A 236 2.17 4.61 10.70
CA GLU A 236 1.06 5.05 11.55
C GLU A 236 -0.13 5.54 10.71
N PHE A 237 0.13 6.13 9.55
CA PHE A 237 -0.93 6.47 8.60
C PHE A 237 -1.63 5.21 8.06
N LEU A 238 -0.86 4.22 7.61
CA LEU A 238 -1.40 2.97 7.06
C LEU A 238 -2.24 2.17 8.06
N LYS A 239 -1.99 2.31 9.36
CA LYS A 239 -2.85 1.74 10.41
C LYS A 239 -4.25 2.36 10.43
N THR A 240 -4.39 3.60 9.99
CA THR A 240 -5.65 4.34 10.05
C THR A 240 -6.48 4.23 8.78
N VAL A 241 -5.85 4.04 7.60
CA VAL A 241 -6.55 4.00 6.31
C VAL A 241 -7.57 2.86 6.28
N PRO A 242 -8.87 3.13 6.09
CA PRO A 242 -9.88 2.09 6.03
C PRO A 242 -9.97 1.47 4.63
N ALA A 243 -10.50 0.24 4.53
CA ALA A 243 -10.77 -0.43 3.26
C ALA A 243 -12.17 -0.09 2.68
N ALA A 244 -13.02 0.59 3.44
CA ALA A 244 -14.35 0.98 2.99
C ALA A 244 -14.68 2.40 3.47
N TRP A 245 -15.24 3.19 2.58
CA TRP A 245 -15.46 4.61 2.74
C TRP A 245 -16.97 4.94 2.80
N ASP A 246 -17.31 5.97 3.56
CA ASP A 246 -18.69 6.45 3.70
C ASP A 246 -19.00 7.56 2.67
N ASP A 247 -17.99 8.34 2.27
CA ASP A 247 -18.09 9.38 1.24
C ASP A 247 -16.78 9.49 0.45
N THR A 248 -16.87 9.91 -0.80
CA THR A 248 -15.74 10.15 -1.70
C THR A 248 -16.04 11.36 -2.57
N ARG A 249 -15.09 12.33 -2.61
CA ARG A 249 -15.19 13.52 -3.44
C ARG A 249 -13.89 13.73 -4.21
N CYS A 250 -14.01 13.91 -5.52
CA CYS A 250 -12.91 14.42 -6.33
C CYS A 250 -12.88 15.95 -6.18
N LEU A 251 -11.76 16.48 -5.72
CA LEU A 251 -11.59 17.93 -5.58
C LEU A 251 -11.11 18.56 -6.90
N GLU A 252 -10.16 17.91 -7.53
CA GLU A 252 -9.63 18.30 -8.84
C GLU A 252 -9.07 17.08 -9.57
N ALA A 253 -9.16 17.05 -10.87
CA ALA A 253 -8.57 16.02 -11.70
C ALA A 253 -8.35 16.53 -13.13
N VAL A 254 -7.15 16.34 -13.64
CA VAL A 254 -6.81 16.57 -15.05
C VAL A 254 -6.06 15.33 -15.54
N PRO A 255 -6.57 14.63 -16.55
CA PRO A 255 -5.88 13.46 -17.12
C PRO A 255 -4.44 13.80 -17.48
N ASP A 256 -3.55 12.85 -17.26
CA ASP A 256 -2.10 12.92 -17.46
C ASP A 256 -1.35 13.89 -16.50
N GLU A 257 -2.06 14.78 -15.79
CA GLU A 257 -1.42 15.83 -15.00
C GLU A 257 -1.53 15.59 -13.49
N TYR A 258 -2.76 15.47 -12.96
CA TYR A 258 -2.95 15.30 -11.52
C TYR A 258 -4.35 14.82 -11.14
N VAL A 259 -4.46 14.30 -9.93
CA VAL A 259 -5.74 14.01 -9.26
C VAL A 259 -5.63 14.30 -7.77
N SER A 260 -6.64 14.96 -7.20
CA SER A 260 -6.77 15.19 -5.76
C SER A 260 -8.17 14.80 -5.30
N MET A 261 -8.25 14.01 -4.25
CA MET A 261 -9.53 13.55 -3.70
C MET A 261 -9.55 13.52 -2.19
N VAL A 262 -10.75 13.49 -1.64
CA VAL A 262 -10.99 13.25 -0.22
C VAL A 262 -11.97 12.10 -0.05
N ARG A 263 -11.76 11.32 0.99
CA ARG A 263 -12.62 10.22 1.40
C ARG A 263 -12.93 10.32 2.89
N CYS A 264 -14.13 9.92 3.28
CA CYS A 264 -14.60 9.99 4.65
C CYS A 264 -14.84 8.59 5.23
N LYS A 265 -14.47 8.41 6.49
CA LYS A 265 -14.88 7.27 7.31
C LYS A 265 -15.26 7.74 8.72
N GLY A 266 -16.53 7.62 9.06
CA GLY A 266 -17.05 8.21 10.30
C GLY A 266 -16.82 9.71 10.32
N ASN A 267 -16.06 10.20 11.29
CA ASN A 267 -15.72 11.62 11.42
C ASN A 267 -14.32 11.97 10.87
N GLU A 268 -13.61 11.00 10.33
CA GLU A 268 -12.27 11.19 9.78
C GLU A 268 -12.30 11.38 8.26
N TRP A 269 -11.49 12.30 7.78
CA TRP A 269 -11.33 12.58 6.37
C TRP A 269 -9.88 12.31 5.94
N TYR A 270 -9.76 11.69 4.81
CA TYR A 270 -8.48 11.35 4.19
C TYR A 270 -8.37 12.07 2.86
N PHE A 271 -7.35 12.90 2.71
CA PHE A 271 -7.01 13.54 1.45
C PHE A 271 -5.84 12.79 0.82
N ALA A 272 -5.87 12.67 -0.49
CA ALA A 272 -4.71 12.26 -1.28
C ALA A 272 -4.61 13.04 -2.58
N SER A 273 -3.38 13.29 -3.00
CA SER A 273 -3.05 13.91 -4.27
C SER A 273 -1.90 13.20 -4.96
N LEU A 274 -2.02 13.03 -6.27
CA LEU A 274 -0.97 12.56 -7.17
C LEU A 274 -0.72 13.63 -8.22
N THR A 275 0.54 13.78 -8.65
CA THR A 275 0.91 14.73 -9.70
C THR A 275 1.98 14.19 -10.63
N HIS A 276 1.94 14.60 -11.90
CA HIS A 276 3.01 14.35 -12.86
C HIS A 276 4.14 15.37 -12.71
N ASP A 277 3.82 16.65 -12.76
CA ASP A 277 4.80 17.72 -12.56
C ASP A 277 4.75 18.28 -11.14
N ALA A 278 5.86 18.86 -10.69
CA ALA A 278 5.94 19.52 -9.40
C ALA A 278 4.93 20.66 -9.28
N ARG A 279 4.19 20.71 -8.18
CA ARG A 279 3.18 21.75 -7.95
C ARG A 279 2.86 21.95 -6.47
N THR A 280 2.28 23.10 -6.14
CA THR A 280 1.64 23.35 -4.86
C THR A 280 0.14 23.06 -4.98
N VAL A 281 -0.38 22.16 -4.17
CA VAL A 281 -1.82 21.88 -4.08
C VAL A 281 -2.42 22.72 -2.97
N SER A 282 -3.48 23.47 -3.30
CA SER A 282 -4.26 24.24 -2.34
C SER A 282 -5.55 23.48 -2.02
N VAL A 283 -5.67 22.97 -0.79
CA VAL A 283 -6.77 22.10 -0.35
C VAL A 283 -7.75 22.90 0.51
N PRO A 284 -8.90 23.38 -0.06
CA PRO A 284 -9.96 24.00 0.72
C PRO A 284 -10.62 22.94 1.60
N LEU A 285 -10.75 23.20 2.90
CA LEU A 285 -11.28 22.24 3.87
C LEU A 285 -12.81 22.26 4.00
N SER A 286 -13.53 22.78 3.02
CA SER A 286 -15.00 22.88 3.01
C SER A 286 -15.73 21.53 3.11
N PHE A 287 -15.04 20.42 2.93
CA PHE A 287 -15.56 19.06 3.13
C PHE A 287 -15.66 18.68 4.61
N LEU A 288 -14.92 19.35 5.51
CA LEU A 288 -14.95 19.10 6.95
C LEU A 288 -16.29 19.58 7.56
N SER A 289 -16.72 18.92 8.62
CA SER A 289 -17.95 19.27 9.33
C SER A 289 -17.88 20.68 9.91
N SER A 290 -18.93 21.45 9.66
CA SER A 290 -19.04 22.83 10.19
C SER A 290 -19.13 22.80 11.71
N GLY A 291 -18.37 23.68 12.38
CA GLY A 291 -18.34 23.81 13.83
C GLY A 291 -17.36 22.89 14.54
N GLU A 292 -16.83 21.90 13.86
CA GLU A 292 -15.80 20.99 14.39
C GLU A 292 -14.39 21.54 14.16
N ARG A 293 -13.45 21.08 15.00
CA ARG A 293 -12.02 21.34 14.84
C ARG A 293 -11.28 20.04 14.53
N TYR A 294 -10.39 20.13 13.56
CA TYR A 294 -9.62 19.00 13.08
C TYR A 294 -8.13 19.22 13.25
N ASN A 295 -7.40 18.13 13.35
CA ASN A 295 -5.95 18.08 13.26
C ASN A 295 -5.58 17.41 11.94
N ALA A 296 -4.70 18.00 11.16
CA ALA A 296 -4.15 17.43 9.95
C ALA A 296 -2.82 16.73 10.24
N TYR A 297 -2.74 15.47 9.88
CA TYR A 297 -1.55 14.62 9.88
C TYR A 297 -1.13 14.46 8.43
N ILE A 298 -0.15 15.25 8.00
CA ILE A 298 0.24 15.44 6.60
C ILE A 298 1.50 14.62 6.32
N TYR A 299 1.41 13.71 5.38
CA TYR A 299 2.51 12.94 4.83
C TYR A 299 2.68 13.35 3.38
N LYS A 300 3.77 14.00 3.05
CA LYS A 300 4.02 14.59 1.74
C LYS A 300 5.43 14.31 1.24
N ASP A 301 5.70 14.66 0.01
CA ASP A 301 7.05 14.61 -0.53
C ASP A 301 8.03 15.37 0.35
N GLY A 302 9.19 14.74 0.58
CA GLY A 302 10.32 15.36 1.26
C GLY A 302 11.26 16.09 0.28
N GLU A 303 12.54 16.15 0.61
CA GLU A 303 13.55 16.81 -0.23
C GLU A 303 14.01 15.93 -1.39
N CYS A 304 13.78 14.62 -1.31
CA CYS A 304 14.08 13.68 -2.38
C CYS A 304 12.93 12.66 -2.57
N PRO A 305 12.87 11.95 -3.72
CA PRO A 305 11.76 11.04 -4.03
C PRO A 305 11.53 9.92 -3.01
N SER A 306 12.58 9.44 -2.35
CA SER A 306 12.49 8.36 -1.36
C SER A 306 12.04 8.83 0.04
N GLU A 307 11.96 10.14 0.26
CA GLU A 307 11.65 10.71 1.56
C GLU A 307 10.16 11.07 1.68
N ILE A 308 9.53 10.65 2.78
CA ILE A 308 8.23 11.15 3.21
C ILE A 308 8.47 12.13 4.35
N GLN A 309 8.04 13.38 4.17
CA GLN A 309 8.04 14.38 5.24
C GLN A 309 6.72 14.36 5.99
N PHE A 310 6.78 14.43 7.32
CA PHE A 310 5.61 14.55 8.18
C PHE A 310 5.45 15.99 8.69
N GLU A 311 4.23 16.50 8.61
CA GLU A 311 3.85 17.80 9.17
C GLU A 311 2.51 17.67 9.92
N TRP A 312 2.39 18.32 11.08
CA TRP A 312 1.14 18.38 11.83
C TRP A 312 0.61 19.81 11.91
N LYS A 313 -0.69 19.97 11.64
CA LYS A 313 -1.40 21.24 11.80
C LYS A 313 -2.65 21.02 12.64
N GLY A 314 -2.77 21.74 13.75
CA GLY A 314 -3.92 21.64 14.65
C GLY A 314 -4.93 22.77 14.48
N ASN A 315 -6.12 22.57 15.08
CA ASN A 315 -7.21 23.55 15.17
C ASN A 315 -7.80 24.02 13.82
N LEU A 316 -7.73 23.21 12.78
CA LEU A 316 -8.30 23.52 11.47
C LEU A 316 -9.83 23.41 11.48
N THR A 317 -10.47 24.19 10.64
CA THR A 317 -11.93 24.23 10.44
C THR A 317 -12.28 24.11 8.96
N SER A 318 -13.56 23.94 8.66
CA SER A 318 -14.06 23.91 7.28
C SER A 318 -13.86 25.23 6.49
N LYS A 319 -13.36 26.29 7.12
CA LYS A 319 -13.08 27.59 6.50
C LYS A 319 -11.61 27.75 6.10
N ASP A 320 -10.76 26.84 6.56
CA ASP A 320 -9.33 26.92 6.33
C ASP A 320 -8.93 26.27 4.99
N THR A 321 -7.71 26.53 4.59
CA THR A 321 -7.06 25.95 3.42
C THR A 321 -5.68 25.46 3.82
N VAL A 322 -5.30 24.28 3.36
CA VAL A 322 -3.96 23.72 3.55
C VAL A 322 -3.24 23.70 2.22
N SER A 323 -2.01 24.23 2.18
CA SER A 323 -1.13 24.16 1.01
C SER A 323 -0.09 23.07 1.22
N ILE A 324 0.15 22.27 0.18
CA ILE A 324 1.06 21.13 0.17
C ILE A 324 1.90 21.20 -1.10
N ASP A 325 3.22 21.24 -0.96
CA ASP A 325 4.14 21.18 -2.08
C ASP A 325 4.40 19.73 -2.45
N LEU A 326 4.30 19.40 -3.73
CA LEU A 326 4.55 18.10 -4.31
C LEU A 326 5.72 18.16 -5.28
N LEU A 327 6.57 17.16 -5.24
CA LEU A 327 7.65 16.98 -6.22
C LEU A 327 7.07 16.51 -7.57
N LYS A 328 7.91 16.51 -8.57
CA LYS A 328 7.62 15.82 -9.84
C LYS A 328 7.41 14.31 -9.57
N HIS A 329 6.38 13.72 -10.20
CA HIS A 329 5.93 12.33 -9.97
C HIS A 329 5.54 12.06 -8.50
N GLY A 330 5.16 13.12 -7.80
CA GLY A 330 4.97 13.17 -6.36
C GLY A 330 3.54 12.96 -5.89
N GLY A 331 3.38 13.03 -4.58
CA GLY A 331 2.09 12.91 -3.94
C GLY A 331 2.06 13.31 -2.48
N ALA A 332 0.86 13.28 -1.92
CA ALA A 332 0.65 13.47 -0.49
C ALA A 332 -0.57 12.70 0.00
N ALA A 333 -0.53 12.28 1.24
CA ALA A 333 -1.65 11.71 1.97
C ALA A 333 -1.85 12.46 3.28
N VAL A 334 -3.09 12.81 3.62
CA VAL A 334 -3.42 13.57 4.83
C VAL A 334 -4.59 12.92 5.55
N LEU A 335 -4.45 12.75 6.86
CA LEU A 335 -5.56 12.42 7.73
C LEU A 335 -6.02 13.68 8.48
N PHE A 336 -7.29 14.04 8.34
CA PHE A 336 -7.96 15.02 9.16
C PHE A 336 -8.80 14.32 10.22
N SER A 337 -8.43 14.48 11.49
CA SER A 337 -9.10 13.83 12.61
C SER A 337 -9.43 14.85 13.69
N THR A 338 -10.58 14.66 14.35
CA THR A 338 -10.93 15.43 15.56
C THR A 338 -10.08 15.00 16.77
N SER A 339 -9.46 13.81 16.71
CA SER A 339 -8.54 13.32 17.74
C SER A 339 -7.19 14.03 17.67
N SER A 340 -6.68 14.47 18.81
CA SER A 340 -5.29 14.95 18.98
C SER A 340 -4.34 13.86 19.50
N GLN A 341 -4.86 12.64 19.72
CA GLN A 341 -4.16 11.53 20.39
C GLN A 341 -3.46 10.58 19.39
N LEU A 342 -3.58 10.83 18.08
CA LEU A 342 -2.90 9.98 17.11
C LEU A 342 -1.39 10.18 17.21
N PRO A 343 -0.60 9.11 17.05
CA PRO A 343 0.85 9.20 17.06
C PRO A 343 1.37 10.22 16.05
N LYS A 344 2.31 11.05 16.49
CA LYS A 344 3.05 11.95 15.61
C LYS A 344 4.43 11.34 15.44
N PRO A 345 4.80 10.88 14.23
CA PRO A 345 6.12 10.35 14.01
C PRO A 345 7.21 11.35 14.39
N ILE A 346 8.21 10.90 15.15
CA ILE A 346 9.42 11.67 15.40
C ILE A 346 10.42 11.24 14.34
N PHE A 347 10.78 12.16 13.48
CA PHE A 347 11.76 11.96 12.43
C PHE A 347 12.95 12.89 12.65
N MET A 348 14.16 12.33 12.61
CA MET A 348 15.41 13.06 12.67
C MET A 348 16.26 12.68 11.47
N LYS A 349 16.75 13.67 10.78
CA LYS A 349 17.56 13.51 9.57
C LYS A 349 18.98 13.99 9.83
N TYR A 350 19.92 13.22 9.39
CA TYR A 350 21.35 13.54 9.49
C TYR A 350 21.99 13.31 8.12
N GLU A 351 22.43 14.39 7.50
CA GLU A 351 23.11 14.32 6.21
C GLU A 351 24.54 13.85 6.38
N ALA A 352 24.96 12.89 5.55
CA ALA A 352 26.30 12.32 5.62
C ALA A 352 27.42 13.34 5.33
N GLU A 353 27.13 14.29 4.45
CA GLU A 353 28.02 15.37 4.02
C GLU A 353 28.02 16.61 4.92
N ALA A 354 27.25 16.61 6.00
CA ALA A 354 27.17 17.76 6.90
C ALA A 354 28.56 18.11 7.50
N ASP A 355 28.85 19.41 7.60
CA ASP A 355 30.15 19.95 8.05
C ASP A 355 30.59 19.44 9.43
N GLY A 356 29.66 19.04 10.28
CA GLY A 356 29.93 18.47 11.61
C GLY A 356 30.44 17.03 11.59
N ASN A 357 30.32 16.32 10.49
CA ASN A 357 30.66 14.90 10.39
C ASN A 357 32.16 14.69 10.08
N THR A 358 32.66 13.53 10.47
CA THR A 358 34.02 13.12 10.10
C THR A 358 33.99 12.27 8.82
N ILE A 359 34.42 12.87 7.71
CA ILE A 359 34.55 12.21 6.41
C ILE A 359 36.05 11.90 6.19
N PRO A 360 36.42 10.66 5.84
CA PRO A 360 37.82 10.30 5.64
C PRO A 360 38.50 11.12 4.53
N PHE A 361 39.78 11.41 4.70
CA PHE A 361 40.58 12.09 3.67
C PHE A 361 40.50 11.35 2.34
N GLY A 362 40.26 12.10 1.25
CA GLY A 362 40.15 11.57 -0.10
C GLY A 362 38.81 10.90 -0.44
N VAL A 363 37.81 10.99 0.45
CA VAL A 363 36.40 10.66 0.15
C VAL A 363 35.68 11.92 -0.29
N PRO A 364 35.22 12.00 -1.53
CA PRO A 364 34.64 13.24 -2.05
C PRO A 364 33.18 13.40 -1.62
N VAL A 365 32.78 14.64 -1.33
CA VAL A 365 31.39 15.08 -1.33
C VAL A 365 31.07 15.57 -2.74
N LYS A 366 30.01 15.04 -3.34
CA LYS A 366 29.57 15.37 -4.70
C LYS A 366 28.19 16.04 -4.66
N THR A 367 27.94 16.91 -5.65
CA THR A 367 26.62 17.45 -5.90
C THR A 367 25.78 16.41 -6.63
N ASP A 368 24.57 16.22 -6.19
CA ASP A 368 23.57 15.40 -6.88
C ASP A 368 22.95 16.22 -8.02
N THR A 369 23.08 15.73 -9.25
CA THR A 369 22.50 16.35 -10.45
C THR A 369 21.12 15.81 -10.79
N ASP A 370 20.75 14.67 -10.21
CA ASP A 370 19.53 13.93 -10.56
C ASP A 370 18.42 14.08 -9.50
N SER A 371 18.67 14.88 -8.47
CA SER A 371 17.75 15.16 -7.35
C SER A 371 17.31 13.89 -6.59
N LEU A 372 18.20 12.90 -6.49
CA LEU A 372 17.96 11.63 -5.79
C LEU A 372 18.34 11.70 -4.30
N CYS A 373 19.19 12.66 -3.93
CA CYS A 373 19.71 12.81 -2.58
C CYS A 373 19.10 14.02 -1.87
N SER A 374 18.79 13.86 -0.61
CA SER A 374 18.44 14.98 0.25
C SER A 374 19.61 15.99 0.35
N GLY A 375 19.28 17.27 0.52
CA GLY A 375 20.31 18.33 0.56
C GLY A 375 21.08 18.55 -0.76
N GLY A 376 20.75 17.79 -1.82
CA GLY A 376 21.38 17.92 -3.15
C GLY A 376 22.85 17.54 -3.18
N LYS A 377 23.34 16.77 -2.21
CA LYS A 377 24.73 16.27 -2.12
C LYS A 377 24.78 14.85 -1.60
N TYR A 378 25.90 14.21 -1.77
CA TYR A 378 26.17 12.89 -1.21
C TYR A 378 27.67 12.64 -0.98
N VAL A 379 28.00 11.76 -0.07
CA VAL A 379 29.36 11.28 0.14
C VAL A 379 29.61 10.10 -0.78
N ALA A 380 30.55 10.23 -1.72
CA ALA A 380 30.81 9.24 -2.75
C ALA A 380 32.04 8.37 -2.43
N SER A 381 32.10 7.19 -3.06
CA SER A 381 33.27 6.30 -3.00
C SER A 381 33.67 5.85 -1.60
N ILE A 382 32.66 5.53 -0.78
CA ILE A 382 32.86 4.92 0.54
C ILE A 382 33.06 3.42 0.32
N GLY A 383 34.27 2.93 0.53
CA GLY A 383 34.60 1.52 0.38
C GLY A 383 35.94 1.17 1.03
N ASN A 384 36.38 -0.08 0.94
CA ASN A 384 37.69 -0.52 1.44
C ASN A 384 37.97 -0.18 2.91
N GLY A 385 37.00 -0.39 3.79
CA GLY A 385 37.16 -0.15 5.23
C GLY A 385 37.06 1.33 5.64
N ARG A 386 36.62 2.21 4.76
CA ARG A 386 36.33 3.60 5.10
C ARG A 386 35.00 3.72 5.81
N SER A 387 34.88 4.70 6.69
CA SER A 387 33.65 4.97 7.46
C SER A 387 33.36 6.47 7.53
N ILE A 388 32.09 6.82 7.56
CA ILE A 388 31.65 8.17 7.95
C ILE A 388 31.29 8.11 9.43
N THR A 389 31.69 9.12 10.19
CA THR A 389 31.23 9.28 11.56
C THR A 389 30.29 10.47 11.63
N PHE A 390 29.05 10.18 11.99
CA PHE A 390 28.06 11.20 12.30
C PHE A 390 28.33 11.69 13.74
N ASN A 391 28.72 12.92 13.85
CA ASN A 391 28.95 13.56 15.15
C ASN A 391 27.64 14.22 15.63
N ASP A 392 27.49 14.35 16.94
CA ASP A 392 26.34 15.03 17.56
C ASP A 392 24.95 14.48 17.21
N VAL A 393 24.82 13.18 16.98
CA VAL A 393 23.51 12.54 16.82
C VAL A 393 22.74 12.67 18.13
N LYS A 394 21.61 13.37 18.10
CA LYS A 394 20.77 13.65 19.27
C LYS A 394 19.38 13.06 19.07
N VAL A 395 18.86 12.43 20.10
CA VAL A 395 17.48 11.96 20.15
C VAL A 395 16.72 12.78 21.20
N PRO A 396 15.43 13.10 20.98
CA PRO A 396 14.66 13.97 21.87
C PRO A 396 14.41 13.35 23.25
N GLU A 397 14.35 12.03 23.32
CA GLU A 397 14.11 11.29 24.57
C GLU A 397 14.77 9.90 24.53
N SER A 398 14.89 9.25 25.67
CA SER A 398 15.40 7.87 25.73
C SER A 398 14.38 6.90 25.15
N GLY A 399 14.82 6.03 24.25
CA GLY A 399 13.92 5.09 23.58
C GLY A 399 14.63 4.22 22.54
N THR A 400 13.87 3.40 21.86
CA THR A 400 14.32 2.61 20.70
C THR A 400 13.95 3.37 19.42
N TYR A 401 14.94 3.59 18.60
CA TYR A 401 14.80 4.29 17.32
C TYR A 401 15.16 3.35 16.19
N ALA A 402 14.42 3.41 15.08
CA ALA A 402 14.83 2.80 13.83
C ALA A 402 15.78 3.75 13.10
N MET A 403 16.81 3.21 12.49
CA MET A 403 17.74 3.95 11.66
C MET A 403 17.64 3.45 10.21
N THR A 404 17.34 4.35 9.30
CA THR A 404 17.38 4.10 7.87
C THR A 404 18.61 4.79 7.28
N VAL A 405 19.37 4.08 6.48
CA VAL A 405 20.53 4.63 5.76
C VAL A 405 20.19 4.60 4.28
N TYR A 406 20.14 5.77 3.66
CA TYR A 406 19.99 5.89 2.22
C TYR A 406 21.35 5.87 1.55
N TYR A 407 21.54 4.95 0.61
CA TYR A 407 22.79 4.83 -0.14
C TYR A 407 22.53 4.39 -1.58
N MET A 408 23.48 4.68 -2.46
CA MET A 408 23.50 4.21 -3.84
C MET A 408 24.72 3.31 -4.05
N SER A 409 24.54 2.20 -4.76
CA SER A 409 25.62 1.28 -5.11
C SER A 409 25.32 0.59 -6.44
N ASP A 410 26.34 0.46 -7.28
CA ASP A 410 26.27 -0.26 -8.57
C ASP A 410 26.31 -1.78 -8.40
N ALA A 411 26.56 -2.27 -7.18
CA ALA A 411 26.66 -3.69 -6.88
C ALA A 411 26.21 -3.96 -5.43
N PRO A 412 25.78 -5.20 -5.11
CA PRO A 412 25.51 -5.57 -3.73
C PRO A 412 26.67 -5.24 -2.81
N CYS A 413 26.41 -4.51 -1.73
CA CYS A 413 27.41 -4.14 -0.74
C CYS A 413 26.88 -4.37 0.68
N THR A 414 27.80 -4.50 1.63
CA THR A 414 27.48 -4.62 3.05
C THR A 414 27.97 -3.38 3.77
N ALA A 415 27.09 -2.69 4.48
CA ALA A 415 27.42 -1.60 5.38
C ALA A 415 27.38 -2.08 6.83
N TYR A 416 28.33 -1.62 7.65
CA TYR A 416 28.37 -1.88 9.07
C TYR A 416 28.11 -0.58 9.82
N VAL A 417 27.18 -0.62 10.76
CA VAL A 417 26.91 0.50 11.66
C VAL A 417 27.50 0.20 13.02
N LYS A 418 28.25 1.15 13.56
CA LYS A 418 28.78 1.11 14.91
C LYS A 418 28.26 2.35 15.67
N MET A 419 27.54 2.11 16.74
CA MET A 419 27.13 3.14 17.70
C MET A 419 28.05 3.15 18.90
#